data_5bea47a2ec37d1b5f186e111223433bc
#
_entry.id   5bea47a2ec37d1b5f186e111223433bc
#
_cell.length_a   1.000
_cell.length_b   1.000
_cell.length_c   1.000
_cell.angle_alpha   90.00
_cell.angle_beta   90.00
_cell.angle_gamma   90.00
#
_symmetry.space_group_name_H-M   'P 1'
#
loop_
_entity.id
_entity.type
_entity.pdbx_description
1 polymer ?
#
loop_
_entity_poly.entity_id
_entity_poly.type
_entity_poly.pdbx_seq_one_letter_code
_entity_poly.pdbx_strand_id
1 'polypeptide(L)'
;LDQWCGEHDRELEVIVNDWGLAGLVGRVTLHLIPVLGILLNKYKKDPRIGFKQGDQMLLKENPLGLENYRKYLQDEFAIHRYEWECCGHEQEYPQGHNSLYFPFYQTNTSQYCPLYACCTTGERGRQKKPVNCPRYCQNKVLLYPDHLKMVGRYNSLFALDDTLLRMPEQVEQLMKSGIDRLVVNLL
;
A
#
# COMPACT_ATOMS: atom_id res chain seq x y z
N LEU A 1 13.61 -7.51 18.61
CA LEU A 1 12.31 -8.15 18.39
C LEU A 1 12.45 -9.66 18.25
N ASP A 2 13.29 -10.16 17.35
CA ASP A 2 13.46 -11.60 17.11
C ASP A 2 13.82 -12.37 18.39
N GLN A 3 14.82 -11.89 19.15
CA GLN A 3 15.18 -12.46 20.44
C GLN A 3 13.99 -12.45 21.42
N TRP A 4 13.27 -11.35 21.53
CA TRP A 4 12.09 -11.25 22.40
C TRP A 4 11.00 -12.25 21.99
N CYS A 5 10.76 -12.41 20.68
CA CYS A 5 9.82 -13.40 20.18
C CYS A 5 10.21 -14.83 20.58
N GLY A 6 11.50 -15.17 20.47
CA GLY A 6 12.02 -16.47 20.89
C GLY A 6 11.89 -16.72 22.40
N GLU A 7 12.16 -15.70 23.22
CA GLU A 7 12.01 -15.80 24.68
C GLU A 7 10.55 -15.99 25.17
N HIS A 8 9.57 -15.58 24.30
CA HIS A 8 8.14 -15.63 24.65
C HIS A 8 7.36 -16.66 23.82
N ASP A 9 8.04 -17.49 23.03
CA ASP A 9 7.42 -18.47 22.11
C ASP A 9 6.36 -17.81 21.21
N ARG A 10 6.75 -16.72 20.55
CA ARG A 10 5.90 -15.90 19.68
C ARG A 10 6.52 -15.72 18.31
N GLU A 11 5.67 -15.63 17.31
CA GLU A 11 6.03 -15.16 15.99
C GLU A 11 5.42 -13.77 15.75
N LEU A 12 6.10 -12.95 14.97
CA LEU A 12 5.65 -11.61 14.62
C LEU A 12 5.76 -11.37 13.12
N GLU A 13 4.67 -10.99 12.50
CA GLU A 13 4.67 -10.54 11.10
C GLU A 13 5.34 -9.17 10.99
N VAL A 14 6.26 -9.04 10.04
CA VAL A 14 6.97 -7.80 9.73
C VAL A 14 6.70 -7.40 8.29
N ILE A 15 5.96 -6.32 8.09
CA ILE A 15 5.68 -5.77 6.77
C ILE A 15 6.95 -5.14 6.20
N VAL A 16 7.46 -5.72 5.12
CA VAL A 16 8.68 -5.26 4.46
C VAL A 16 8.34 -4.45 3.22
N ASN A 17 8.85 -3.22 3.15
CA ASN A 17 8.62 -2.26 2.08
C ASN A 17 9.90 -1.91 1.30
N ASP A 18 10.99 -2.61 1.56
CA ASP A 18 12.23 -2.58 0.81
C ASP A 18 12.90 -3.95 0.79
N TRP A 19 13.68 -4.21 -0.27
CA TRP A 19 14.31 -5.52 -0.48
C TRP A 19 15.45 -5.82 0.49
N GLY A 20 16.12 -4.79 1.03
CA GLY A 20 17.16 -4.96 2.04
C GLY A 20 16.58 -5.52 3.34
N LEU A 21 15.49 -4.92 3.81
CA LEU A 21 14.77 -5.41 4.99
C LEU A 21 14.15 -6.79 4.74
N ALA A 22 13.60 -7.04 3.56
CA ALA A 22 13.06 -8.35 3.20
C ALA A 22 14.13 -9.44 3.31
N GLY A 23 15.32 -9.20 2.73
CA GLY A 23 16.44 -10.13 2.82
C GLY A 23 16.97 -10.33 4.24
N LEU A 24 16.98 -9.27 5.06
CA LEU A 24 17.39 -9.37 6.46
C LEU A 24 16.39 -10.22 7.28
N VAL A 25 15.10 -9.93 7.19
CA VAL A 25 14.06 -10.65 7.94
C VAL A 25 14.00 -12.10 7.47
N GLY A 26 13.91 -12.36 6.17
CA GLY A 26 13.72 -13.72 5.65
C GLY A 26 14.91 -14.67 5.83
N ARG A 27 16.14 -14.13 6.00
CA ARG A 27 17.36 -14.96 6.06
C ARG A 27 18.02 -15.01 7.42
N VAL A 28 17.79 -14.02 8.28
CA VAL A 28 18.58 -13.84 9.50
C VAL A 28 17.75 -14.05 10.76
N THR A 29 16.45 -13.82 10.69
CA THR A 29 15.56 -13.95 11.86
C THR A 29 14.85 -15.31 11.88
N LEU A 30 14.54 -15.79 13.08
CA LEU A 30 13.90 -17.09 13.29
C LEU A 30 12.42 -16.99 13.63
N HIS A 31 12.01 -15.87 14.24
CA HIS A 31 10.66 -15.66 14.77
C HIS A 31 9.93 -14.48 14.11
N LEU A 32 10.58 -13.79 13.15
CA LEU A 32 9.97 -12.73 12.39
C LEU A 32 9.54 -13.25 11.01
N ILE A 33 8.26 -13.10 10.69
CA ILE A 33 7.67 -13.57 9.43
C ILE A 33 7.56 -12.37 8.49
N PRO A 34 8.30 -12.34 7.37
CA PRO A 34 8.22 -11.24 6.42
C PRO A 34 6.92 -11.27 5.63
N VAL A 35 6.29 -10.10 5.50
CA VAL A 35 5.08 -9.87 4.73
C VAL A 35 5.39 -8.87 3.62
N LEU A 36 5.04 -9.16 2.37
CA LEU A 36 5.27 -8.24 1.24
C LEU A 36 4.40 -7.00 1.41
N GLY A 37 5.02 -5.87 1.71
CA GLY A 37 4.31 -4.61 1.90
C GLY A 37 3.85 -3.96 0.60
N ILE A 38 2.91 -3.03 0.72
CA ILE A 38 2.26 -2.32 -0.40
C ILE A 38 3.22 -1.56 -1.33
N LEU A 39 4.40 -1.16 -0.85
CA LEU A 39 5.40 -0.48 -1.68
C LEU A 39 6.18 -1.44 -2.58
N LEU A 40 6.27 -2.71 -2.22
CA LEU A 40 6.89 -3.76 -3.04
C LEU A 40 5.86 -4.49 -3.93
N ASN A 41 4.60 -4.54 -3.52
CA ASN A 41 3.52 -5.08 -4.33
C ASN A 41 3.11 -4.07 -5.41
N LYS A 42 3.56 -4.28 -6.65
CA LYS A 42 3.38 -3.35 -7.77
C LYS A 42 2.19 -3.73 -8.63
N TYR A 43 1.14 -2.91 -8.58
CA TYR A 43 -0.04 -2.98 -9.44
C TYR A 43 -0.57 -1.58 -9.74
N LYS A 44 -1.54 -1.45 -10.65
CA LYS A 44 -2.08 -0.15 -11.05
C LYS A 44 -2.99 0.42 -9.97
N LYS A 45 -2.67 1.62 -9.49
CA LYS A 45 -3.43 2.36 -8.48
C LYS A 45 -3.52 3.83 -8.89
N ASP A 46 -4.53 4.19 -9.66
CA ASP A 46 -4.71 5.57 -10.11
C ASP A 46 -6.23 5.88 -10.17
N PRO A 47 -6.74 6.84 -9.41
CA PRO A 47 -8.16 7.18 -9.40
C PRO A 47 -8.68 7.68 -10.75
N ARG A 48 -7.79 8.08 -11.65
CA ARG A 48 -8.15 8.50 -13.01
C ARG A 48 -8.46 7.33 -13.94
N ILE A 49 -8.15 6.10 -13.56
CA ILE A 49 -8.40 4.90 -14.39
C ILE A 49 -9.88 4.78 -14.75
N GLY A 50 -10.79 5.04 -13.80
CA GLY A 50 -12.23 5.00 -14.04
C GLY A 50 -12.75 6.00 -15.07
N PHE A 51 -11.95 7.02 -15.44
CA PHE A 51 -12.30 8.03 -16.44
C PHE A 51 -11.61 7.82 -17.80
N LYS A 52 -10.72 6.84 -17.90
CA LYS A 52 -10.00 6.55 -19.13
C LYS A 52 -10.60 5.35 -19.85
N GLN A 53 -10.71 5.47 -21.16
CA GLN A 53 -10.97 4.31 -22.02
C GLN A 53 -9.69 3.47 -22.13
N GLY A 54 -9.79 2.17 -21.98
CA GLY A 54 -8.66 1.26 -22.07
C GLY A 54 -9.08 -0.18 -21.78
N ASP A 55 -8.13 -1.08 -21.93
CA ASP A 55 -8.34 -2.48 -21.60
C ASP A 55 -8.33 -2.68 -20.07
N GLN A 56 -9.52 -2.90 -19.53
CA GLN A 56 -9.72 -3.11 -18.10
C GLN A 56 -9.05 -4.41 -17.60
N MET A 57 -8.81 -5.38 -18.47
CA MET A 57 -8.14 -6.62 -18.08
C MET A 57 -6.68 -6.37 -17.70
N LEU A 58 -5.98 -5.46 -18.40
CA LEU A 58 -4.61 -5.10 -18.07
C LEU A 58 -4.45 -4.43 -16.69
N LEU A 59 -5.53 -3.92 -16.12
CA LEU A 59 -5.50 -3.31 -14.78
C LEU A 59 -5.44 -4.36 -13.67
N LYS A 60 -5.92 -5.57 -13.93
CA LYS A 60 -5.92 -6.69 -12.98
C LYS A 60 -4.56 -7.39 -12.93
N GLU A 61 -3.75 -7.23 -13.97
CA GLU A 61 -2.44 -7.87 -14.03
C GLU A 61 -1.50 -7.28 -12.97
N ASN A 62 -0.86 -8.18 -12.25
CA ASN A 62 0.16 -7.84 -11.26
C ASN A 62 1.20 -8.97 -11.17
N PRO A 63 2.42 -8.69 -10.72
CA PRO A 63 3.48 -9.71 -10.62
C PRO A 63 3.11 -10.91 -9.74
N LEU A 64 2.28 -10.71 -8.72
CA LEU A 64 1.84 -11.78 -7.84
C LEU A 64 0.88 -12.78 -8.51
N GLY A 65 0.31 -12.45 -9.67
CA GLY A 65 -0.42 -13.39 -10.52
C GLY A 65 0.48 -14.52 -11.06
N LEU A 66 1.78 -14.27 -11.17
CA LEU A 66 2.76 -15.23 -11.69
C LEU A 66 3.25 -16.18 -10.59
N GLU A 67 3.02 -17.47 -10.76
CA GLU A 67 3.45 -18.50 -9.80
C GLU A 67 4.98 -18.48 -9.56
N ASN A 68 5.76 -18.35 -10.62
CA ASN A 68 7.22 -18.29 -10.50
C ASN A 68 7.70 -17.09 -9.67
N TYR A 69 6.99 -15.96 -9.72
CA TYR A 69 7.35 -14.81 -8.90
C TYR A 69 6.99 -15.04 -7.43
N ARG A 70 5.84 -15.62 -7.13
CA ARG A 70 5.48 -16.00 -5.76
C ARG A 70 6.47 -17.02 -5.18
N LYS A 71 6.85 -18.02 -5.98
CA LYS A 71 7.87 -18.98 -5.58
C LYS A 71 9.22 -18.31 -5.30
N TYR A 72 9.65 -17.38 -6.13
CA TYR A 72 10.86 -16.59 -5.88
C TYR A 72 10.79 -15.84 -4.56
N LEU A 73 9.65 -15.18 -4.26
CA LEU A 73 9.44 -14.47 -3.00
C LEU A 73 9.52 -15.41 -1.78
N GLN A 74 8.99 -16.61 -1.93
CA GLN A 74 9.02 -17.63 -0.89
C GLN A 74 10.45 -18.18 -0.69
N ASP A 75 11.12 -18.58 -1.76
CA ASP A 75 12.43 -19.24 -1.70
C ASP A 75 13.53 -18.28 -1.24
N GLU A 76 13.49 -17.01 -1.69
CA GLU A 76 14.54 -16.03 -1.40
C GLU A 76 14.29 -15.21 -0.13
N PHE A 77 13.02 -14.98 0.25
CA PHE A 77 12.67 -14.06 1.32
C PHE A 77 11.72 -14.65 2.36
N ALA A 78 11.30 -15.91 2.23
CA ALA A 78 10.28 -16.55 3.09
C ALA A 78 8.94 -15.78 3.13
N ILE A 79 8.59 -15.05 2.07
CA ILE A 79 7.36 -14.26 2.00
C ILE A 79 6.20 -15.14 1.50
N HIS A 80 5.15 -15.24 2.33
CA HIS A 80 3.93 -16.02 2.04
C HIS A 80 2.66 -15.18 2.12
N ARG A 81 2.72 -13.96 2.69
CA ARG A 81 1.61 -13.03 2.81
C ARG A 81 1.88 -11.77 2.03
N TYR A 82 0.82 -11.22 1.42
CA TYR A 82 0.89 -10.07 0.54
C TYR A 82 -0.08 -8.98 1.00
N GLU A 83 0.41 -7.74 1.09
CA GLU A 83 -0.38 -6.57 1.43
C GLU A 83 -0.92 -5.90 0.16
N TRP A 84 -2.21 -5.60 0.16
CA TRP A 84 -2.93 -4.95 -0.93
C TRP A 84 -3.61 -3.68 -0.42
N GLU A 85 -3.93 -2.77 -1.31
CA GLU A 85 -4.81 -1.62 -1.03
C GLU A 85 -6.02 -1.69 -1.97
N CYS A 86 -7.20 -1.34 -1.49
CA CYS A 86 -8.33 -1.06 -2.37
C CYS A 86 -7.95 0.05 -3.35
N CYS A 87 -8.42 0.01 -4.58
CA CYS A 87 -7.99 0.95 -5.61
C CYS A 87 -9.07 1.30 -6.65
N GLY A 88 -10.34 1.08 -6.31
CA GLY A 88 -11.48 1.47 -7.15
C GLY A 88 -11.74 0.58 -8.36
N HIS A 89 -11.02 -0.52 -8.51
CA HIS A 89 -11.26 -1.54 -9.52
C HIS A 89 -10.91 -2.93 -8.97
N GLU A 90 -11.49 -3.96 -9.59
CA GLU A 90 -11.24 -5.34 -9.18
C GLU A 90 -9.77 -5.71 -9.36
N GLN A 91 -9.27 -6.49 -8.41
CA GLN A 91 -7.97 -7.13 -8.43
C GLN A 91 -8.14 -8.64 -8.36
N GLU A 92 -7.21 -9.37 -8.98
CA GLU A 92 -7.09 -10.81 -8.82
C GLU A 92 -6.07 -11.09 -7.73
N TYR A 93 -6.52 -11.75 -6.66
CA TYR A 93 -5.67 -12.11 -5.54
C TYR A 93 -5.12 -13.51 -5.73
N PRO A 94 -3.81 -13.74 -5.54
CA PRO A 94 -3.26 -15.09 -5.59
C PRO A 94 -3.81 -15.93 -4.44
N GLN A 95 -3.80 -17.23 -4.62
CA GLN A 95 -4.06 -18.13 -3.51
C GLN A 95 -3.01 -17.95 -2.41
N GLY A 96 -3.43 -17.97 -1.15
CA GLY A 96 -2.57 -17.77 0.01
C GLY A 96 -3.12 -16.70 0.96
N HIS A 97 -2.22 -16.02 1.64
CA HIS A 97 -2.57 -15.04 2.66
C HIS A 97 -2.50 -13.63 2.11
N ASN A 98 -3.65 -12.95 2.05
CA ASN A 98 -3.74 -11.60 1.52
C ASN A 98 -4.43 -10.66 2.49
N SER A 99 -3.80 -9.53 2.79
CA SER A 99 -4.37 -8.47 3.60
C SER A 99 -4.78 -7.31 2.69
N LEU A 100 -5.99 -6.76 2.87
CA LEU A 100 -6.50 -5.62 2.09
C LEU A 100 -6.66 -4.40 2.97
N TYR A 101 -5.93 -3.34 2.64
CA TYR A 101 -6.04 -2.02 3.27
C TYR A 101 -7.15 -1.20 2.62
N PHE A 102 -7.97 -0.55 3.44
CA PHE A 102 -9.03 0.37 3.02
C PHE A 102 -9.27 1.43 4.10
N PRO A 103 -9.92 2.55 3.86
CA PRO A 103 -10.46 3.00 2.58
C PRO A 103 -9.47 3.80 1.72
N PHE A 104 -8.25 4.07 2.20
CA PHE A 104 -7.29 4.87 1.46
C PHE A 104 -6.25 3.99 0.78
N TYR A 105 -5.82 4.43 -0.41
CA TYR A 105 -4.70 3.82 -1.11
C TYR A 105 -3.70 4.87 -1.60
N GLN A 106 -2.43 4.52 -1.55
CA GLN A 106 -1.35 5.41 -1.95
C GLN A 106 -1.18 5.39 -3.46
N THR A 107 -1.40 6.53 -4.12
CA THR A 107 -1.26 6.67 -5.57
C THR A 107 0.14 7.11 -5.97
N ASN A 108 0.79 7.89 -5.15
CA ASN A 108 2.12 8.42 -5.42
C ASN A 108 2.84 8.81 -4.13
N THR A 109 4.15 8.75 -4.17
CA THR A 109 5.05 9.36 -3.17
C THR A 109 6.20 10.08 -3.86
N SER A 110 6.74 11.11 -3.24
CA SER A 110 7.78 11.95 -3.83
C SER A 110 8.83 12.35 -2.79
N GLN A 111 10.04 12.64 -3.25
CA GLN A 111 11.05 13.28 -2.41
C GLN A 111 10.68 14.74 -2.07
N TYR A 112 9.76 15.31 -2.83
CA TYR A 112 9.25 16.67 -2.65
C TYR A 112 7.87 16.62 -2.01
N CYS A 113 7.62 17.56 -1.10
CA CYS A 113 6.33 17.68 -0.45
C CYS A 113 5.50 18.78 -1.13
N PRO A 114 4.40 18.47 -1.83
CA PRO A 114 3.53 19.48 -2.45
C PRO A 114 2.98 20.47 -1.43
N LEU A 115 2.65 20.01 -0.23
CA LEU A 115 2.16 20.86 0.85
C LEU A 115 3.22 21.85 1.33
N TYR A 116 4.47 21.39 1.47
CA TYR A 116 5.60 22.29 1.80
C TYR A 116 5.78 23.38 0.73
N ALA A 117 5.73 22.99 -0.55
CA ALA A 117 5.82 23.94 -1.66
C ALA A 117 4.69 24.99 -1.60
N CYS A 118 3.43 24.57 -1.44
CA CYS A 118 2.29 25.48 -1.31
C CYS A 118 2.43 26.42 -0.11
N CYS A 119 2.83 25.91 1.05
CA CYS A 119 2.92 26.72 2.27
C CYS A 119 4.11 27.70 2.28
N THR A 120 5.17 27.41 1.52
CA THR A 120 6.38 28.26 1.47
C THR A 120 6.42 29.21 0.30
N THR A 121 5.85 28.84 -0.85
CA THR A 121 5.96 29.62 -2.10
C THR A 121 4.61 30.08 -2.65
N GLY A 122 3.50 29.59 -2.10
CA GLY A 122 2.15 29.76 -2.66
C GLY A 122 1.87 28.93 -3.91
N GLU A 123 2.87 28.23 -4.44
CA GLU A 123 2.77 27.49 -5.70
C GLU A 123 3.13 26.02 -5.54
N ARG A 124 2.18 25.13 -5.82
CA ARG A 124 2.36 23.69 -5.77
C ARG A 124 3.46 23.18 -6.73
N GLY A 125 3.61 23.81 -7.88
CA GLY A 125 4.57 23.42 -8.91
C GLY A 125 6.02 23.72 -8.56
N ARG A 126 6.28 24.62 -7.62
CA ARG A 126 7.63 24.97 -7.15
C ARG A 126 8.11 23.97 -6.09
N GLN A 127 8.22 22.73 -6.49
CA GLN A 127 8.65 21.66 -5.59
C GLN A 127 10.13 21.82 -5.23
N LYS A 128 10.40 21.90 -3.94
CA LYS A 128 11.75 21.86 -3.36
C LYS A 128 11.83 20.73 -2.34
N LYS A 129 13.01 20.15 -2.22
CA LYS A 129 13.27 19.21 -1.14
C LYS A 129 13.07 19.93 0.18
N PRO A 130 12.23 19.43 1.09
CA PRO A 130 12.00 20.06 2.39
C PRO A 130 13.30 20.15 3.19
N VAL A 131 13.64 21.35 3.63
CA VAL A 131 14.74 21.60 4.56
C VAL A 131 14.15 22.32 5.75
N ASN A 132 14.40 21.85 6.96
CA ASN A 132 13.85 22.39 8.20
C ASN A 132 12.32 22.58 8.15
N CYS A 133 11.61 21.56 7.68
CA CYS A 133 10.17 21.59 7.52
C CYS A 133 9.46 21.78 8.89
N PRO A 134 8.59 22.81 9.06
CA PRO A 134 7.82 23.01 10.28
C PRO A 134 6.64 22.04 10.43
N ARG A 135 6.61 20.98 9.64
CA ARG A 135 5.59 19.90 9.67
C ARG A 135 4.17 20.42 9.40
N TYR A 136 3.99 21.22 8.35
CA TYR A 136 2.66 21.70 7.93
C TYR A 136 1.59 20.61 7.86
N CYS A 137 2.00 19.37 7.54
CA CYS A 137 1.11 18.20 7.45
C CYS A 137 0.48 17.75 8.77
N GLN A 138 0.90 18.27 9.93
CA GLN A 138 0.22 18.01 11.19
C GLN A 138 -1.18 18.61 11.21
N ASN A 139 -1.38 19.78 10.58
CA ASN A 139 -2.62 20.55 10.66
C ASN A 139 -3.20 20.90 9.28
N LYS A 140 -2.55 20.47 8.19
CA LYS A 140 -2.95 20.80 6.83
C LYS A 140 -2.86 19.60 5.91
N VAL A 141 -3.76 19.55 4.96
CA VAL A 141 -3.75 18.61 3.83
C VAL A 141 -3.92 19.36 2.53
N LEU A 142 -3.48 18.79 1.43
CA LEU A 142 -3.70 19.31 0.09
C LEU A 142 -4.89 18.58 -0.53
N LEU A 143 -5.99 19.30 -0.76
CA LEU A 143 -7.18 18.74 -1.39
C LEU A 143 -7.05 18.78 -2.91
N TYR A 144 -7.61 17.79 -3.54
CA TYR A 144 -7.75 17.65 -4.99
C TYR A 144 -9.23 17.82 -5.40
N PRO A 145 -9.53 17.97 -6.69
CA PRO A 145 -10.91 18.01 -7.16
C PRO A 145 -11.73 16.81 -6.66
N ASP A 146 -12.95 17.06 -6.23
CA ASP A 146 -13.80 16.07 -5.56
C ASP A 146 -14.00 14.78 -6.35
N HIS A 147 -14.08 14.88 -7.68
CA HIS A 147 -14.24 13.71 -8.55
C HIS A 147 -13.06 12.71 -8.49
N LEU A 148 -11.88 13.15 -8.05
CA LEU A 148 -10.72 12.28 -7.86
C LEU A 148 -10.68 11.64 -6.47
N LYS A 149 -11.41 12.20 -5.51
CA LYS A 149 -11.41 11.76 -4.10
C LYS A 149 -9.99 11.59 -3.54
N MET A 150 -9.10 12.55 -3.84
CA MET A 150 -7.70 12.50 -3.47
C MET A 150 -7.34 13.52 -2.40
N VAL A 151 -6.38 13.17 -1.58
CA VAL A 151 -5.76 14.03 -0.58
C VAL A 151 -4.24 13.89 -0.62
N GLY A 152 -3.53 15.03 -0.54
CA GLY A 152 -2.09 15.05 -0.35
C GLY A 152 -1.76 15.24 1.13
N ARG A 153 -1.03 14.30 1.71
CA ARG A 153 -0.55 14.38 3.09
C ARG A 153 0.89 13.91 3.16
N TYR A 154 1.69 14.54 3.99
CA TYR A 154 3.13 14.31 3.99
C TYR A 154 3.71 14.59 2.58
N ASN A 155 4.54 13.70 2.08
CA ASN A 155 5.06 13.71 0.71
C ASN A 155 4.32 12.74 -0.22
N SER A 156 3.14 12.28 0.18
CA SER A 156 2.38 11.26 -0.54
C SER A 156 1.00 11.76 -0.96
N LEU A 157 0.48 11.13 -1.99
CA LEU A 157 -0.88 11.32 -2.47
C LEU A 157 -1.67 10.05 -2.21
N PHE A 158 -2.83 10.23 -1.60
CA PHE A 158 -3.75 9.14 -1.29
C PHE A 158 -5.07 9.39 -2.02
N ALA A 159 -5.70 8.32 -2.48
CA ALA A 159 -7.07 8.35 -2.95
C ALA A 159 -7.97 7.53 -2.03
N LEU A 160 -9.25 7.86 -2.04
CA LEU A 160 -10.27 7.21 -1.23
C LEU A 160 -11.07 6.24 -2.10
N ASP A 161 -11.10 4.98 -1.67
CA ASP A 161 -12.08 3.99 -2.12
C ASP A 161 -12.92 3.57 -0.92
N ASP A 162 -14.06 4.21 -0.76
CA ASP A 162 -14.99 3.99 0.34
C ASP A 162 -16.04 2.90 0.05
N THR A 163 -15.84 2.11 -1.00
CA THR A 163 -16.79 1.08 -1.44
C THR A 163 -17.12 0.10 -0.32
N LEU A 164 -16.12 -0.43 0.38
CA LEU A 164 -16.34 -1.38 1.48
C LEU A 164 -17.03 -0.75 2.70
N LEU A 165 -16.85 0.55 2.91
CA LEU A 165 -17.56 1.26 3.99
C LEU A 165 -19.04 1.45 3.66
N ARG A 166 -19.38 1.61 2.37
CA ARG A 166 -20.76 1.79 1.90
C ARG A 166 -21.49 0.48 1.62
N MET A 167 -20.75 -0.55 1.26
CA MET A 167 -21.26 -1.85 0.82
C MET A 167 -20.57 -3.00 1.59
N PRO A 168 -20.82 -3.12 2.90
CA PRO A 168 -20.15 -4.11 3.75
C PRO A 168 -20.44 -5.55 3.34
N GLU A 169 -21.52 -5.81 2.60
CA GLU A 169 -21.83 -7.12 2.02
C GLU A 169 -20.76 -7.62 1.03
N GLN A 170 -19.96 -6.72 0.46
CA GLN A 170 -18.83 -7.11 -0.41
C GLN A 170 -17.67 -7.78 0.34
N VAL A 171 -17.63 -7.66 1.67
CA VAL A 171 -16.59 -8.32 2.48
C VAL A 171 -16.61 -9.83 2.28
N GLU A 172 -17.78 -10.46 2.26
CA GLU A 172 -17.89 -11.91 2.02
C GLU A 172 -17.34 -12.31 0.64
N GLN A 173 -17.59 -11.48 -0.37
CA GLN A 173 -17.07 -11.73 -1.71
C GLN A 173 -15.55 -11.60 -1.75
N LEU A 174 -14.99 -10.62 -1.07
CA LEU A 174 -13.54 -10.44 -0.94
C LEU A 174 -12.89 -11.62 -0.21
N MET A 175 -13.49 -12.11 0.86
CA MET A 175 -12.99 -13.29 1.55
C MET A 175 -13.00 -14.52 0.64
N LYS A 176 -14.03 -14.69 -0.18
CA LYS A 176 -14.10 -15.79 -1.18
C LYS A 176 -13.05 -15.62 -2.30
N SER A 177 -12.64 -14.40 -2.60
CA SER A 177 -11.62 -14.10 -3.62
C SER A 177 -10.17 -14.23 -3.11
N GLY A 178 -9.96 -14.59 -1.83
CA GLY A 178 -8.64 -14.86 -1.27
C GLY A 178 -8.12 -13.82 -0.27
N ILE A 179 -8.93 -12.83 0.11
CA ILE A 179 -8.58 -11.91 1.21
C ILE A 179 -8.93 -12.57 2.55
N ASP A 180 -7.96 -12.70 3.43
CA ASP A 180 -8.15 -13.29 4.77
C ASP A 180 -7.99 -12.27 5.91
N ARG A 181 -7.58 -11.02 5.59
CA ARG A 181 -7.43 -9.93 6.56
C ARG A 181 -7.85 -8.60 5.96
N LEU A 182 -8.68 -7.85 6.69
CA LEU A 182 -9.01 -6.46 6.36
C LEU A 182 -8.29 -5.54 7.33
N VAL A 183 -7.68 -4.48 6.79
CA VAL A 183 -6.92 -3.48 7.55
C VAL A 183 -7.51 -2.10 7.29
N VAL A 184 -8.05 -1.48 8.34
CA VAL A 184 -8.54 -0.09 8.26
C VAL A 184 -7.36 0.85 8.40
N ASN A 185 -7.05 1.60 7.35
CA ASN A 185 -6.04 2.63 7.41
C ASN A 185 -6.65 4.02 7.64
N LEU A 186 -6.00 4.82 8.47
CA LEU A 186 -6.39 6.19 8.77
C LEU A 186 -5.30 7.14 8.27
N LEU A 187 -5.70 8.26 7.68
CA LEU A 187 -4.80 9.33 7.23
C LEU A 187 -4.68 10.45 8.27
#